data_909a7be69756e41186d1eefc4c898a90
#
_entry.id   909a7be69756e41186d1eefc4c898a90
#
_cell.length_a   1.000
_cell.length_b   1.000
_cell.length_c   1.000
_cell.angle_alpha   90.00
_cell.angle_beta   90.00
_cell.angle_gamma   90.00
#
_symmetry.space_group_name_H-M   'P 1'
#
loop_
_entity.id
_entity.type
_entity.pdbx_description
1 polymer ?
#
loop_
_entity_poly.entity_id
_entity_poly.type
_entity_poly.pdbx_seq_one_letter_code
_entity_poly.pdbx_strand_id
1 'polypeptide(L)'
;MLWIFRFFSVWPLAALHVLGGALGWLVWAFNPSYRTRFQANVQQAGVGFEHAKPAIAEAGRLVMELPKLWLRPHQPPVLQDARLNVTLHGSALATAAFARGKGVIFFGAHCGCFELMPQLLAEVFGPIHGDITAIYRPARQAGLAAVELATRQRPYLNVLPGSLRAIRVMHKALKANQSVAMLTDQVPPEGLGLWSPFFGKPAYTMTLAARLALQSGAALVPVVCDRLPQGSGYVVHILPTLDVANLVEAGIDVPSVDAVVRQINQSVEAMVLRNPGQYLWGYNRYKTPRAGDT
;
A
#
# COMPACT_ATOMS: atom_id res chain seq x y z
N MET A 1 20.39 -6.95 -14.22
CA MET A 1 19.48 -6.09 -13.40
C MET A 1 19.84 -6.13 -11.92
N LEU A 2 20.05 -7.28 -11.28
CA LEU A 2 20.41 -7.38 -9.85
C LEU A 2 21.66 -6.57 -9.46
N TRP A 3 22.68 -6.49 -10.32
CA TRP A 3 23.89 -5.69 -10.07
C TRP A 3 23.59 -4.18 -9.95
N ILE A 4 22.65 -3.65 -10.73
CA ILE A 4 22.20 -2.25 -10.61
C ILE A 4 21.53 -2.02 -9.24
N PHE A 5 20.66 -2.95 -8.82
CA PHE A 5 20.03 -2.89 -7.49
C PHE A 5 21.09 -2.93 -6.38
N ARG A 6 22.08 -3.84 -6.47
CA ARG A 6 23.19 -3.89 -5.50
C ARG A 6 24.00 -2.60 -5.45
N PHE A 7 24.28 -2.01 -6.60
CA PHE A 7 25.00 -0.74 -6.68
C PHE A 7 24.26 0.39 -5.95
N PHE A 8 22.95 0.56 -6.20
CA PHE A 8 22.18 1.62 -5.55
C PHE A 8 21.78 1.29 -4.10
N SER A 9 21.72 0.03 -3.69
CA SER A 9 21.30 -0.35 -2.33
C SER A 9 22.21 0.18 -1.23
N VAL A 10 23.49 0.39 -1.53
CA VAL A 10 24.48 0.91 -0.57
C VAL A 10 24.53 2.44 -0.49
N TRP A 11 23.86 3.14 -1.42
CA TRP A 11 23.86 4.59 -1.45
C TRP A 11 23.10 5.20 -0.25
N PRO A 12 23.50 6.38 0.24
CA PRO A 12 22.73 7.12 1.24
C PRO A 12 21.31 7.41 0.72
N LEU A 13 20.30 7.31 1.60
CA LEU A 13 18.91 7.55 1.24
C LEU A 13 18.70 8.94 0.64
N ALA A 14 19.38 9.97 1.19
CA ALA A 14 19.32 11.33 0.67
C ALA A 14 19.77 11.42 -0.79
N ALA A 15 20.86 10.73 -1.18
CA ALA A 15 21.34 10.71 -2.56
C ALA A 15 20.34 10.01 -3.50
N LEU A 16 19.76 8.87 -3.07
CA LEU A 16 18.72 8.18 -3.82
C LEU A 16 17.48 9.07 -4.00
N HIS A 17 17.09 9.83 -2.99
CA HIS A 17 15.95 10.75 -3.05
C HIS A 17 16.21 11.96 -3.96
N VAL A 18 17.43 12.47 -4.02
CA VAL A 18 17.80 13.54 -4.98
C VAL A 18 17.66 13.01 -6.42
N LEU A 19 18.28 11.86 -6.71
CA LEU A 19 18.18 11.25 -8.04
C LEU A 19 16.75 10.87 -8.40
N GLY A 20 16.02 10.30 -7.46
CA GLY A 20 14.61 9.97 -7.62
C GLY A 20 13.76 11.20 -7.92
N GLY A 21 13.98 12.27 -7.17
CA GLY A 21 13.29 13.53 -7.42
C GLY A 21 13.54 14.07 -8.83
N ALA A 22 14.79 14.06 -9.29
CA ALA A 22 15.13 14.45 -10.67
C ALA A 22 14.44 13.54 -11.70
N LEU A 23 14.42 12.21 -11.47
CA LEU A 23 13.72 11.25 -12.33
C LEU A 23 12.22 11.57 -12.41
N GLY A 24 11.57 11.85 -11.29
CA GLY A 24 10.15 12.22 -11.25
C GLY A 24 9.85 13.45 -12.10
N TRP A 25 10.68 14.49 -11.98
CA TRP A 25 10.55 15.69 -12.81
C TRP A 25 10.85 15.46 -14.30
N LEU A 26 11.79 14.58 -14.65
CA LEU A 26 12.03 14.16 -16.03
C LEU A 26 10.80 13.46 -16.61
N VAL A 27 10.21 12.51 -15.87
CA VAL A 27 8.97 11.86 -16.30
C VAL A 27 7.84 12.87 -16.48
N TRP A 28 7.70 13.82 -15.57
CA TRP A 28 6.72 14.91 -15.69
C TRP A 28 6.93 15.75 -16.96
N ALA A 29 8.16 16.12 -17.25
CA ALA A 29 8.49 16.97 -18.42
C ALA A 29 8.22 16.24 -19.74
N PHE A 30 8.62 14.97 -19.85
CA PHE A 30 8.62 14.23 -21.12
C PHE A 30 7.43 13.27 -21.31
N ASN A 31 6.52 13.12 -20.33
CA ASN A 31 5.34 12.26 -20.46
C ASN A 31 4.04 13.06 -20.32
N PRO A 32 3.48 13.60 -21.41
CA PRO A 32 2.23 14.37 -21.37
C PRO A 32 1.05 13.57 -20.81
N SER A 33 0.95 12.28 -21.13
CA SER A 33 -0.13 11.42 -20.62
C SER A 33 -0.08 11.24 -19.10
N TYR A 34 1.12 11.16 -18.51
CA TYR A 34 1.31 11.12 -17.06
C TYR A 34 0.86 12.45 -16.45
N ARG A 35 1.30 13.57 -17.01
CA ARG A 35 0.96 14.92 -16.53
C ARG A 35 -0.53 15.20 -16.58
N THR A 36 -1.21 14.87 -17.69
CA THR A 36 -2.65 15.06 -17.83
C THR A 36 -3.43 14.24 -16.79
N ARG A 37 -3.06 12.96 -16.58
CA ARG A 37 -3.71 12.12 -15.56
C ARG A 37 -3.49 12.65 -14.15
N PHE A 38 -2.26 13.04 -13.83
CA PHE A 38 -1.92 13.62 -12.55
C PHE A 38 -2.79 14.83 -12.24
N GLN A 39 -2.85 15.80 -13.18
CA GLN A 39 -3.64 17.01 -13.02
C GLN A 39 -5.14 16.71 -12.89
N ALA A 40 -5.68 15.80 -13.71
CA ALA A 40 -7.08 15.41 -13.65
C ALA A 40 -7.44 14.73 -12.30
N ASN A 41 -6.58 13.87 -11.77
CA ASN A 41 -6.80 13.22 -10.47
C ASN A 41 -6.70 14.22 -9.31
N VAL A 42 -5.75 15.14 -9.34
CA VAL A 42 -5.61 16.21 -8.34
C VAL A 42 -6.83 17.12 -8.34
N GLN A 43 -7.28 17.53 -9.53
CA GLN A 43 -8.49 18.34 -9.68
C GLN A 43 -9.74 17.61 -9.18
N GLN A 44 -9.89 16.32 -9.53
CA GLN A 44 -11.01 15.48 -9.07
C GLN A 44 -11.07 15.40 -7.55
N ALA A 45 -9.91 15.35 -6.89
CA ALA A 45 -9.82 15.28 -5.44
C ALA A 45 -10.04 16.64 -4.74
N GLY A 46 -10.21 17.73 -5.49
CA GLY A 46 -10.32 19.08 -4.93
C GLY A 46 -9.04 19.56 -4.24
N VAL A 47 -7.89 18.95 -4.55
CA VAL A 47 -6.60 19.31 -3.97
C VAL A 47 -5.96 20.44 -4.79
N GLY A 48 -5.48 21.48 -4.14
CA GLY A 48 -4.70 22.53 -4.81
C GLY A 48 -3.39 21.95 -5.39
N PHE A 49 -3.06 22.31 -6.63
CA PHE A 49 -1.90 21.77 -7.35
C PHE A 49 -0.59 21.92 -6.54
N GLU A 50 -0.40 23.04 -5.85
CA GLU A 50 0.82 23.28 -5.05
C GLU A 50 1.00 22.29 -3.90
N HIS A 51 -0.09 21.75 -3.33
CA HIS A 51 -0.04 20.71 -2.32
C HIS A 51 0.28 19.32 -2.91
N ALA A 52 -0.16 19.05 -4.13
CA ALA A 52 0.10 17.79 -4.83
C ALA A 52 1.43 17.77 -5.59
N LYS A 53 1.97 18.94 -5.98
CA LYS A 53 3.19 19.10 -6.77
C LYS A 53 4.41 18.34 -6.28
N PRO A 54 4.68 18.23 -4.94
CA PRO A 54 5.77 17.41 -4.43
C PRO A 54 5.68 15.93 -4.86
N ALA A 55 4.47 15.40 -5.09
CA ALA A 55 4.26 14.00 -5.52
C ALA A 55 4.91 13.68 -6.88
N ILE A 56 5.24 14.68 -7.68
CA ILE A 56 6.00 14.51 -8.94
C ILE A 56 7.39 13.93 -8.62
N ALA A 57 8.11 14.55 -7.68
CA ALA A 57 9.42 14.08 -7.24
C ALA A 57 9.30 12.77 -6.44
N GLU A 58 8.25 12.64 -5.62
CA GLU A 58 8.01 11.48 -4.76
C GLU A 58 7.79 10.19 -5.58
N ALA A 59 7.14 10.28 -6.74
CA ALA A 59 6.99 9.14 -7.65
C ALA A 59 8.35 8.59 -8.14
N GLY A 60 9.31 9.45 -8.38
CA GLY A 60 10.67 9.03 -8.75
C GLY A 60 11.48 8.54 -7.54
N ARG A 61 11.30 9.15 -6.36
CA ARG A 61 11.93 8.69 -5.10
C ARG A 61 11.52 7.26 -4.76
N LEU A 62 10.23 6.94 -4.93
CA LEU A 62 9.73 5.58 -4.78
C LEU A 62 10.54 4.57 -5.59
N VAL A 63 10.84 4.87 -6.85
CA VAL A 63 11.61 3.96 -7.72
C VAL A 63 13.05 3.82 -7.23
N MET A 64 13.69 4.93 -6.86
CA MET A 64 15.10 4.95 -6.49
C MET A 64 15.38 4.37 -5.10
N GLU A 65 14.42 4.33 -4.20
CA GLU A 65 14.60 3.70 -2.87
C GLU A 65 14.41 2.18 -2.88
N LEU A 66 13.73 1.60 -3.91
CA LEU A 66 13.48 0.15 -3.99
C LEU A 66 14.73 -0.71 -3.81
N PRO A 67 15.88 -0.43 -4.46
CA PRO A 67 17.09 -1.19 -4.25
C PRO A 67 17.51 -1.29 -2.79
N LYS A 68 17.44 -0.16 -2.07
CA LYS A 68 17.82 -0.10 -0.66
C LYS A 68 16.85 -0.88 0.23
N LEU A 69 15.55 -0.77 -0.03
CA LEU A 69 14.50 -1.43 0.75
C LEU A 69 14.46 -2.95 0.50
N TRP A 70 14.57 -3.36 -0.76
CA TRP A 70 14.45 -4.76 -1.13
C TRP A 70 15.70 -5.57 -0.81
N LEU A 71 16.90 -4.97 -0.95
CA LEU A 71 18.17 -5.64 -0.63
C LEU A 71 18.66 -5.37 0.80
N ARG A 72 17.85 -4.73 1.63
CA ARG A 72 18.16 -4.52 3.04
C ARG A 72 18.41 -5.87 3.74
N PRO A 73 19.48 -6.02 4.55
CA PRO A 73 19.64 -7.18 5.40
C PRO A 73 18.45 -7.36 6.35
N HIS A 74 18.22 -8.58 6.83
CA HIS A 74 17.18 -8.85 7.83
C HIS A 74 17.53 -8.26 9.21
N GLN A 75 18.81 -8.01 9.47
CA GLN A 75 19.31 -7.37 10.67
C GLN A 75 20.12 -6.12 10.33
N PRO A 76 19.98 -5.03 11.10
CA PRO A 76 19.04 -4.85 12.20
C PRO A 76 17.58 -4.76 11.71
N PRO A 77 16.58 -4.93 12.61
CA PRO A 77 15.17 -4.69 12.30
C PRO A 77 14.92 -3.26 11.77
N VAL A 78 13.82 -3.06 11.04
CA VAL A 78 13.48 -1.77 10.41
C VAL A 78 13.53 -0.60 11.41
N LEU A 79 12.95 -0.77 12.59
CA LEU A 79 12.92 0.28 13.62
C LEU A 79 14.29 0.57 14.27
N GLN A 80 15.26 -0.31 14.09
CA GLN A 80 16.63 -0.16 14.63
C GLN A 80 17.65 0.15 13.52
N ASP A 81 17.22 0.15 12.25
CA ASP A 81 18.10 0.43 11.13
C ASP A 81 18.32 1.95 10.96
N ALA A 82 19.42 2.45 11.52
CA ALA A 82 19.79 3.86 11.43
C ALA A 82 19.92 4.39 10.00
N ARG A 83 20.11 3.50 9.00
CA ARG A 83 20.18 3.88 7.58
C ARG A 83 18.81 4.23 7.01
N LEU A 84 17.72 3.80 7.66
CA LEU A 84 16.34 4.07 7.28
C LEU A 84 15.68 5.09 8.20
N ASN A 85 16.08 5.15 9.49
CA ASN A 85 15.53 6.05 10.50
C ASN A 85 13.99 6.05 10.51
N VAL A 86 13.40 4.93 10.94
CA VAL A 86 11.95 4.70 10.88
C VAL A 86 11.30 4.88 12.23
N THR A 87 10.21 5.63 12.28
CA THR A 87 9.34 5.76 13.46
C THR A 87 7.99 5.12 13.19
N LEU A 88 7.42 4.42 14.17
CA LEU A 88 6.09 3.79 14.11
C LEU A 88 5.16 4.45 15.13
N HIS A 89 4.01 4.93 14.65
CA HIS A 89 2.92 5.43 15.48
C HIS A 89 1.68 4.56 15.37
N GLY A 90 0.90 4.47 16.45
CA GLY A 90 -0.39 3.80 16.47
C GLY A 90 -0.32 2.27 16.58
N SER A 91 0.80 1.67 16.99
CA SER A 91 0.94 0.22 17.17
C SER A 91 -0.11 -0.37 18.11
N ALA A 92 -0.54 0.37 19.14
CA ALA A 92 -1.61 -0.03 20.06
C ALA A 92 -2.94 -0.31 19.35
N LEU A 93 -3.25 0.39 18.24
CA LEU A 93 -4.46 0.16 17.44
C LEU A 93 -4.44 -1.23 16.78
N ALA A 94 -3.30 -1.63 16.24
CA ALA A 94 -3.14 -2.97 15.67
C ALA A 94 -3.17 -4.04 16.76
N THR A 95 -2.52 -3.81 17.90
CA THR A 95 -2.58 -4.73 19.05
C THR A 95 -4.02 -4.95 19.53
N ALA A 96 -4.81 -3.87 19.65
CA ALA A 96 -6.23 -3.97 19.99
C ALA A 96 -7.04 -4.72 18.93
N ALA A 97 -6.70 -4.55 17.64
CA ALA A 97 -7.33 -5.30 16.56
C ALA A 97 -7.03 -6.81 16.63
N PHE A 98 -5.79 -7.21 16.88
CA PHE A 98 -5.41 -8.62 17.11
C PHE A 98 -6.06 -9.24 18.34
N ALA A 99 -6.25 -8.46 19.42
CA ALA A 99 -6.91 -8.93 20.64
C ALA A 99 -8.36 -9.38 20.40
N ARG A 100 -9.00 -8.99 19.29
CA ARG A 100 -10.33 -9.48 18.88
C ARG A 100 -10.32 -10.96 18.45
N GLY A 101 -9.15 -11.57 18.20
CA GLY A 101 -9.00 -12.98 17.84
C GLY A 101 -9.54 -13.37 16.45
N LYS A 102 -9.74 -12.42 15.54
CA LYS A 102 -10.30 -12.63 14.19
C LYS A 102 -9.32 -12.37 13.05
N GLY A 103 -8.05 -12.11 13.39
CA GLY A 103 -7.04 -11.65 12.44
C GLY A 103 -7.17 -10.17 12.07
N VAL A 104 -6.18 -9.69 11.34
CA VAL A 104 -6.08 -8.27 10.96
C VAL A 104 -5.83 -8.13 9.46
N ILE A 105 -6.56 -7.25 8.82
CA ILE A 105 -6.34 -6.84 7.43
C ILE A 105 -5.71 -5.45 7.44
N PHE A 106 -4.40 -5.38 7.25
CA PHE A 106 -3.73 -4.12 7.01
C PHE A 106 -3.98 -3.69 5.58
N PHE A 107 -4.43 -2.47 5.39
CA PHE A 107 -4.61 -1.92 4.05
C PHE A 107 -4.06 -0.51 3.96
N GLY A 108 -3.65 -0.13 2.75
CA GLY A 108 -3.11 1.19 2.48
C GLY A 108 -3.36 1.62 1.04
N ALA A 109 -2.72 2.70 0.68
CA ALA A 109 -2.71 3.26 -0.67
C ALA A 109 -1.27 3.44 -1.16
N HIS A 110 -1.11 3.74 -2.45
CA HIS A 110 0.19 4.09 -3.02
C HIS A 110 0.62 5.51 -2.59
N CYS A 111 0.69 5.70 -1.25
CA CYS A 111 1.16 6.92 -0.59
C CYS A 111 2.52 6.68 0.01
N GLY A 112 3.42 7.64 -0.16
CA GLY A 112 4.74 7.62 0.45
C GLY A 112 5.52 6.34 0.16
N CYS A 113 6.21 5.80 1.14
CA CYS A 113 7.01 4.58 1.02
C CYS A 113 6.22 3.32 1.40
N PHE A 114 5.19 3.00 0.64
CA PHE A 114 4.33 1.84 0.92
C PHE A 114 5.09 0.48 0.87
N GLU A 115 6.21 0.38 0.17
CA GLU A 115 7.04 -0.84 0.11
C GLU A 115 7.73 -1.17 1.45
N LEU A 116 7.88 -0.21 2.34
CA LEU A 116 8.43 -0.43 3.67
C LEU A 116 7.40 -1.04 4.64
N MET A 117 6.11 -0.74 4.45
CA MET A 117 5.05 -1.14 5.37
C MET A 117 5.00 -2.65 5.65
N PRO A 118 4.94 -3.55 4.65
CA PRO A 118 4.84 -4.99 4.93
C PRO A 118 6.06 -5.53 5.68
N GLN A 119 7.26 -4.99 5.44
CA GLN A 119 8.47 -5.39 6.15
C GLN A 119 8.39 -5.00 7.63
N LEU A 120 8.05 -3.74 7.91
CA LEU A 120 7.91 -3.23 9.27
C LEU A 120 6.83 -3.98 10.05
N LEU A 121 5.66 -4.14 9.45
CA LEU A 121 4.55 -4.85 10.09
C LEU A 121 4.92 -6.30 10.42
N ALA A 122 5.62 -6.99 9.51
CA ALA A 122 6.09 -8.35 9.74
C ALA A 122 7.10 -8.44 10.90
N GLU A 123 8.03 -7.52 10.98
CA GLU A 123 9.02 -7.48 12.06
C GLU A 123 8.40 -7.13 13.42
N VAL A 124 7.39 -6.26 13.46
CA VAL A 124 6.74 -5.82 14.71
C VAL A 124 5.70 -6.83 15.22
N PHE A 125 4.83 -7.31 14.35
CA PHE A 125 3.69 -8.14 14.76
C PHE A 125 3.90 -9.63 14.50
N GLY A 126 4.78 -10.00 13.56
CA GLY A 126 5.04 -11.38 13.19
C GLY A 126 5.52 -12.28 14.33
N PRO A 127 6.47 -11.86 15.19
CA PRO A 127 6.92 -12.66 16.33
C PRO A 127 5.83 -13.04 17.32
N ILE A 128 4.73 -12.27 17.37
CA ILE A 128 3.64 -12.44 18.33
C ILE A 128 2.44 -13.15 17.68
N HIS A 129 2.12 -12.79 16.44
CA HIS A 129 0.88 -13.17 15.77
C HIS A 129 1.07 -14.07 14.54
N GLY A 130 2.31 -14.42 14.20
CA GLY A 130 2.62 -15.24 13.02
C GLY A 130 2.72 -14.42 11.74
N ASP A 131 2.76 -15.11 10.59
CA ASP A 131 3.09 -14.51 9.31
C ASP A 131 2.07 -13.46 8.84
N ILE A 132 2.57 -12.41 8.20
CA ILE A 132 1.78 -11.49 7.39
C ILE A 132 1.76 -12.01 5.95
N THR A 133 0.58 -12.28 5.42
CA THR A 133 0.42 -12.65 4.01
C THR A 133 0.09 -11.41 3.19
N ALA A 134 1.00 -11.02 2.29
CA ALA A 134 0.80 -9.92 1.36
C ALA A 134 0.64 -10.42 -0.07
N ILE A 135 -0.20 -9.75 -0.86
CA ILE A 135 -0.32 -10.02 -2.30
C ILE A 135 0.36 -8.91 -3.10
N TYR A 136 0.97 -9.31 -4.20
CA TYR A 136 1.58 -8.39 -5.15
C TYR A 136 1.24 -8.79 -6.60
N ARG A 137 1.38 -7.85 -7.49
CA ARG A 137 1.33 -8.12 -8.94
C ARG A 137 2.75 -8.25 -9.45
N PRO A 138 3.17 -9.43 -9.94
CA PRO A 138 4.53 -9.62 -10.47
C PRO A 138 4.85 -8.62 -11.58
N ALA A 139 6.08 -8.16 -11.62
CA ALA A 139 6.56 -7.32 -12.70
C ALA A 139 6.48 -8.07 -14.03
N ARG A 140 6.11 -7.36 -15.11
CA ARG A 140 6.03 -7.95 -16.46
C ARG A 140 7.39 -8.33 -17.02
N GLN A 141 8.46 -7.67 -16.60
CA GLN A 141 9.83 -7.98 -16.99
C GLN A 141 10.37 -9.14 -16.15
N ALA A 142 10.72 -10.27 -16.79
CA ALA A 142 11.20 -11.47 -16.10
C ALA A 142 12.39 -11.22 -15.17
N GLY A 143 13.34 -10.36 -15.59
CA GLY A 143 14.50 -10.00 -14.75
C GLY A 143 14.13 -9.23 -13.48
N LEU A 144 13.09 -8.37 -13.51
CA LEU A 144 12.60 -7.66 -12.35
C LEU A 144 11.75 -8.58 -11.47
N ALA A 145 10.90 -9.43 -12.05
CA ALA A 145 10.12 -10.42 -11.32
C ALA A 145 11.01 -11.38 -10.51
N ALA A 146 12.16 -11.81 -11.07
CA ALA A 146 13.12 -12.62 -10.35
C ALA A 146 13.75 -11.89 -9.15
N VAL A 147 14.06 -10.59 -9.30
CA VAL A 147 14.55 -9.75 -8.20
C VAL A 147 13.48 -9.61 -7.13
N GLU A 148 12.24 -9.28 -7.51
CA GLU A 148 11.11 -9.18 -6.58
C GLU A 148 10.92 -10.45 -5.75
N LEU A 149 10.91 -11.62 -6.40
CA LEU A 149 10.74 -12.90 -5.71
C LEU A 149 11.88 -13.17 -4.73
N ALA A 150 13.13 -12.91 -5.13
CA ALA A 150 14.31 -13.16 -4.31
C ALA A 150 14.43 -12.20 -3.10
N THR A 151 13.86 -11.00 -3.18
CA THR A 151 14.10 -9.93 -2.20
C THR A 151 12.94 -9.66 -1.27
N ARG A 152 11.71 -10.09 -1.64
CA ARG A 152 10.50 -9.87 -0.83
C ARG A 152 10.27 -10.93 0.24
N GLN A 153 10.94 -12.08 0.17
CA GLN A 153 10.85 -13.11 1.22
C GLN A 153 11.62 -12.64 2.46
N ARG A 154 10.91 -12.50 3.59
CA ARG A 154 11.48 -12.09 4.87
C ARG A 154 10.87 -12.92 5.99
N PRO A 155 11.53 -13.03 7.16
CA PRO A 155 10.92 -13.62 8.35
C PRO A 155 9.55 -12.99 8.60
N TYR A 156 8.56 -13.82 8.85
CA TYR A 156 7.15 -13.43 9.10
C TYR A 156 6.45 -12.69 7.95
N LEU A 157 7.04 -12.63 6.74
CA LEU A 157 6.43 -12.01 5.57
C LEU A 157 6.29 -13.02 4.43
N ASN A 158 5.06 -13.44 4.19
CA ASN A 158 4.70 -14.36 3.11
C ASN A 158 4.12 -13.53 1.94
N VAL A 159 4.90 -13.31 0.89
CA VAL A 159 4.48 -12.51 -0.26
C VAL A 159 4.08 -13.42 -1.42
N LEU A 160 2.83 -13.32 -1.88
CA LEU A 160 2.25 -14.19 -2.90
C LEU A 160 1.78 -13.39 -4.12
N PRO A 161 1.94 -13.94 -5.34
CA PRO A 161 1.29 -13.38 -6.51
C PRO A 161 -0.23 -13.49 -6.38
N GLY A 162 -0.96 -12.47 -6.85
CA GLY A 162 -2.43 -12.45 -6.83
C GLY A 162 -3.01 -13.65 -7.57
N SER A 163 -3.72 -14.53 -6.86
CA SER A 163 -4.31 -15.76 -7.40
C SER A 163 -5.39 -16.30 -6.44
N LEU A 164 -6.24 -17.19 -6.93
CA LEU A 164 -7.21 -17.90 -6.07
C LEU A 164 -6.53 -18.68 -4.93
N ARG A 165 -5.32 -19.20 -5.16
CA ARG A 165 -4.51 -19.85 -4.12
C ARG A 165 -4.11 -18.85 -3.03
N ALA A 166 -3.67 -17.66 -3.41
CA ALA A 166 -3.30 -16.61 -2.45
C ALA A 166 -4.49 -16.19 -1.59
N ILE A 167 -5.69 -16.07 -2.17
CA ILE A 167 -6.92 -15.74 -1.43
C ILE A 167 -7.23 -16.83 -0.38
N ARG A 168 -7.07 -18.11 -0.71
CA ARG A 168 -7.25 -19.22 0.26
C ARG A 168 -6.23 -19.16 1.40
N VAL A 169 -4.96 -18.82 1.09
CA VAL A 169 -3.91 -18.64 2.10
C VAL A 169 -4.25 -17.48 3.02
N MET A 170 -4.70 -16.34 2.48
CA MET A 170 -5.14 -15.19 3.28
C MET A 170 -6.30 -15.55 4.22
N HIS A 171 -7.28 -16.27 3.71
CA HIS A 171 -8.41 -16.72 4.53
C HIS A 171 -7.97 -17.63 5.68
N LYS A 172 -7.02 -18.56 5.41
CA LYS A 172 -6.44 -19.44 6.44
C LYS A 172 -5.65 -18.63 7.48
N ALA A 173 -4.87 -17.64 7.04
CA ALA A 173 -4.11 -16.76 7.92
C ALA A 173 -5.03 -15.99 8.88
N LEU A 174 -6.11 -15.39 8.37
CA LEU A 174 -7.07 -14.66 9.20
C LEU A 174 -7.77 -15.58 10.24
N LYS A 175 -8.16 -16.80 9.84
CA LYS A 175 -8.73 -17.79 10.77
C LYS A 175 -7.76 -18.22 11.88
N ALA A 176 -6.46 -18.13 11.64
CA ALA A 176 -5.41 -18.40 12.62
C ALA A 176 -5.02 -17.15 13.44
N ASN A 177 -5.81 -16.10 13.41
CA ASN A 177 -5.53 -14.80 14.03
C ASN A 177 -4.21 -14.15 13.56
N GLN A 178 -3.76 -14.49 12.35
CA GLN A 178 -2.64 -13.86 11.67
C GLN A 178 -3.12 -12.63 10.87
N SER A 179 -2.25 -12.03 10.07
CA SER A 179 -2.64 -10.87 9.30
C SER A 179 -2.40 -11.01 7.80
N VAL A 180 -3.10 -10.17 7.06
CA VAL A 180 -2.91 -9.96 5.63
C VAL A 180 -2.67 -8.49 5.34
N ALA A 181 -1.94 -8.18 4.25
CA ALA A 181 -1.65 -6.81 3.86
C ALA A 181 -1.89 -6.61 2.36
N MET A 182 -2.49 -5.47 2.00
CA MET A 182 -2.74 -5.09 0.60
C MET A 182 -2.89 -3.60 0.39
N LEU A 183 -2.67 -3.15 -0.84
CA LEU A 183 -3.02 -1.79 -1.29
C LEU A 183 -4.32 -1.84 -2.05
N THR A 184 -5.26 -0.92 -1.75
CA THR A 184 -6.66 -1.01 -2.21
C THR A 184 -7.04 0.01 -3.26
N ASP A 185 -6.15 0.91 -3.64
CA ASP A 185 -6.41 2.09 -4.47
C ASP A 185 -6.18 1.90 -5.98
N GLN A 186 -5.80 0.70 -6.43
CA GLN A 186 -5.67 0.39 -7.87
C GLN A 186 -6.86 -0.39 -8.41
N VAL A 187 -7.14 -0.18 -9.70
CA VAL A 187 -8.24 -0.83 -10.43
C VAL A 187 -7.92 -2.31 -10.65
N PRO A 188 -8.71 -3.23 -10.06
CA PRO A 188 -8.54 -4.66 -10.26
C PRO A 188 -9.00 -5.08 -11.67
N PRO A 189 -8.71 -6.32 -12.11
CA PRO A 189 -9.33 -6.94 -13.27
C PRO A 189 -10.86 -6.92 -13.18
N GLU A 190 -11.53 -6.99 -14.33
CA GLU A 190 -12.99 -7.08 -14.42
C GLU A 190 -13.51 -8.29 -13.62
N GLY A 191 -14.65 -8.12 -12.94
CA GLY A 191 -15.24 -9.14 -12.06
C GLY A 191 -14.65 -9.20 -10.65
N LEU A 192 -13.50 -8.56 -10.38
CA LEU A 192 -12.85 -8.55 -9.04
C LEU A 192 -13.09 -7.25 -8.24
N GLY A 193 -13.93 -6.37 -8.74
CA GLY A 193 -14.25 -5.09 -8.11
C GLY A 193 -15.71 -4.71 -8.26
N LEU A 194 -16.02 -3.55 -7.74
CA LEU A 194 -17.30 -2.86 -7.95
C LEU A 194 -17.07 -1.35 -8.12
N TRP A 195 -18.04 -0.66 -8.71
CA TRP A 195 -18.00 0.79 -8.84
C TRP A 195 -18.40 1.44 -7.52
N SER A 196 -17.47 2.17 -6.91
CA SER A 196 -17.68 2.88 -5.65
C SER A 196 -17.12 4.30 -5.75
N PRO A 197 -17.72 5.28 -5.07
CA PRO A 197 -17.18 6.64 -5.07
C PRO A 197 -15.74 6.70 -4.58
N PHE A 198 -14.92 7.49 -5.27
CA PHE A 198 -13.58 7.89 -4.86
C PHE A 198 -13.41 9.36 -5.24
N PHE A 199 -13.26 10.24 -4.25
CA PHE A 199 -13.37 11.68 -4.41
C PHE A 199 -14.63 12.10 -5.20
N GLY A 200 -15.77 11.53 -4.83
CA GLY A 200 -17.06 11.84 -5.43
C GLY A 200 -17.32 11.29 -6.84
N LYS A 201 -16.34 10.63 -7.48
CA LYS A 201 -16.46 10.04 -8.82
C LYS A 201 -16.44 8.51 -8.74
N PRO A 202 -17.31 7.80 -9.48
CA PRO A 202 -17.27 6.33 -9.54
C PRO A 202 -15.90 5.83 -10.00
N ALA A 203 -15.29 4.95 -9.20
CA ALA A 203 -14.03 4.30 -9.49
C ALA A 203 -14.15 2.79 -9.24
N TYR A 204 -13.70 1.97 -10.19
CA TYR A 204 -13.74 0.52 -10.02
C TYR A 204 -12.73 0.10 -8.96
N THR A 205 -13.23 -0.43 -7.84
CA THR A 205 -12.47 -0.68 -6.61
C THR A 205 -12.51 -2.15 -6.26
N MET A 206 -11.35 -2.72 -5.86
CA MET A 206 -11.26 -4.14 -5.49
C MET A 206 -12.12 -4.46 -4.27
N THR A 207 -12.76 -5.64 -4.30
CA THR A 207 -13.63 -6.11 -3.23
C THR A 207 -12.92 -7.04 -2.24
N LEU A 208 -11.67 -7.42 -2.50
CA LEU A 208 -10.99 -8.48 -1.75
C LEU A 208 -10.92 -8.18 -0.24
N ALA A 209 -10.47 -6.99 0.14
CA ALA A 209 -10.37 -6.59 1.56
C ALA A 209 -11.73 -6.64 2.25
N ALA A 210 -12.78 -6.10 1.60
CA ALA A 210 -14.14 -6.10 2.13
C ALA A 210 -14.69 -7.52 2.30
N ARG A 211 -14.53 -8.38 1.28
CA ARG A 211 -14.99 -9.78 1.34
C ARG A 211 -14.28 -10.57 2.44
N LEU A 212 -12.95 -10.41 2.55
CA LEU A 212 -12.18 -11.06 3.61
C LEU A 212 -12.63 -10.60 5.01
N ALA A 213 -12.84 -9.30 5.20
CA ALA A 213 -13.32 -8.74 6.47
C ALA A 213 -14.70 -9.29 6.86
N LEU A 214 -15.67 -9.27 5.92
CA LEU A 214 -17.02 -9.78 6.17
C LEU A 214 -17.06 -11.29 6.44
N GLN A 215 -16.21 -12.07 5.77
CA GLN A 215 -16.18 -13.52 5.92
C GLN A 215 -15.44 -14.00 7.17
N SER A 216 -14.39 -13.27 7.61
CA SER A 216 -13.57 -13.67 8.76
C SER A 216 -13.91 -12.93 10.04
N GLY A 217 -14.55 -11.76 9.96
CA GLY A 217 -14.71 -10.82 11.06
C GLY A 217 -13.41 -10.07 11.40
N ALA A 218 -12.40 -10.16 10.55
CA ALA A 218 -11.11 -9.50 10.74
C ALA A 218 -11.24 -7.97 10.73
N ALA A 219 -10.43 -7.32 11.55
CA ALA A 219 -10.37 -5.87 11.61
C ALA A 219 -9.68 -5.29 10.38
N LEU A 220 -10.26 -4.25 9.78
CA LEU A 220 -9.64 -3.45 8.71
C LEU A 220 -8.83 -2.30 9.34
N VAL A 221 -7.50 -2.38 9.25
CA VAL A 221 -6.57 -1.43 9.87
C VAL A 221 -5.81 -0.67 8.79
N PRO A 222 -6.08 0.65 8.64
CA PRO A 222 -5.39 1.46 7.64
C PRO A 222 -3.94 1.74 8.07
N VAL A 223 -3.00 1.73 7.11
CA VAL A 223 -1.59 2.01 7.35
C VAL A 223 -1.03 2.88 6.23
N VAL A 224 -0.23 3.88 6.59
CA VAL A 224 0.46 4.76 5.65
C VAL A 224 1.90 5.00 6.11
N CYS A 225 2.81 5.17 5.15
CA CYS A 225 4.23 5.41 5.41
C CYS A 225 4.68 6.71 4.72
N ASP A 226 4.88 7.76 5.49
CA ASP A 226 5.39 9.04 4.99
C ASP A 226 6.91 9.01 4.84
N ARG A 227 7.43 9.59 3.75
CA ARG A 227 8.85 9.95 3.63
C ARG A 227 9.11 11.26 4.33
N LEU A 228 10.15 11.29 5.13
CA LEU A 228 10.65 12.54 5.71
C LEU A 228 11.48 13.32 4.67
N PRO A 229 11.52 14.66 4.79
CA PRO A 229 12.28 15.49 3.87
C PRO A 229 13.77 15.12 3.82
N GLN A 230 14.41 15.38 2.67
CA GLN A 230 15.87 15.24 2.48
C GLN A 230 16.42 13.82 2.73
N GLY A 231 15.57 12.78 2.67
CA GLY A 231 16.01 11.41 2.94
C GLY A 231 16.35 11.16 4.41
N SER A 232 15.77 11.94 5.35
CA SER A 232 16.01 11.79 6.79
C SER A 232 15.27 10.60 7.42
N GLY A 233 14.48 9.85 6.64
CA GLY A 233 13.84 8.62 7.09
C GLY A 233 12.36 8.52 6.75
N TYR A 234 11.63 7.78 7.59
CA TYR A 234 10.21 7.46 7.36
C TYR A 234 9.42 7.48 8.65
N VAL A 235 8.14 7.81 8.54
CA VAL A 235 7.17 7.68 9.64
C VAL A 235 6.02 6.80 9.18
N VAL A 236 5.82 5.68 9.85
CA VAL A 236 4.70 4.79 9.60
C VAL A 236 3.60 5.07 10.62
N HIS A 237 2.40 5.26 10.13
CA HIS A 237 1.21 5.49 10.95
C HIS A 237 0.22 4.35 10.74
N ILE A 238 -0.11 3.66 11.83
CA ILE A 238 -1.28 2.82 11.92
C ILE A 238 -2.44 3.72 12.34
N LEU A 239 -3.49 3.75 11.54
CA LEU A 239 -4.64 4.62 11.72
C LEU A 239 -5.80 3.89 12.41
N PRO A 240 -6.83 4.58 12.89
CA PRO A 240 -7.98 3.97 13.53
C PRO A 240 -8.63 2.89 12.65
N THR A 241 -8.94 1.75 13.27
CA THR A 241 -9.60 0.62 12.63
C THR A 241 -10.97 1.03 12.08
N LEU A 242 -11.31 0.57 10.88
CA LEU A 242 -12.65 0.80 10.33
C LEU A 242 -13.69 0.02 11.13
N ASP A 243 -14.75 0.68 11.50
CA ASP A 243 -15.88 0.08 12.21
C ASP A 243 -16.87 -0.56 11.23
N VAL A 244 -16.54 -1.77 10.78
CA VAL A 244 -17.36 -2.51 9.82
C VAL A 244 -18.68 -2.97 10.44
N ALA A 245 -18.73 -3.21 11.76
CA ALA A 245 -19.91 -3.71 12.44
C ALA A 245 -21.06 -2.67 12.44
N ASN A 246 -20.73 -1.39 12.41
CA ASN A 246 -21.71 -0.30 12.41
C ASN A 246 -22.10 0.18 10.98
N LEU A 247 -21.64 -0.52 9.92
CA LEU A 247 -22.02 -0.21 8.54
C LEU A 247 -23.32 -0.91 8.11
N VAL A 248 -24.24 -1.07 9.02
CA VAL A 248 -25.56 -1.68 8.75
C VAL A 248 -26.41 -0.67 7.99
N GLU A 249 -26.87 -1.02 6.80
CA GLU A 249 -27.85 -0.23 6.06
C GLU A 249 -29.25 -0.43 6.64
N ALA A 250 -30.11 0.58 6.57
CA ALA A 250 -31.46 0.51 7.12
C ALA A 250 -32.23 -0.73 6.61
N GLY A 251 -32.56 -1.65 7.54
CA GLY A 251 -33.28 -2.90 7.24
C GLY A 251 -32.41 -4.11 6.85
N ILE A 252 -31.07 -4.01 6.95
CA ILE A 252 -30.14 -5.12 6.68
C ILE A 252 -29.25 -5.32 7.91
N ASP A 253 -29.32 -6.48 8.54
CA ASP A 253 -28.55 -6.78 9.77
C ASP A 253 -27.05 -7.03 9.56
N VAL A 254 -26.57 -7.07 8.29
CA VAL A 254 -25.16 -7.35 7.95
C VAL A 254 -24.66 -6.31 6.95
N PRO A 255 -23.47 -5.72 7.16
CA PRO A 255 -22.89 -4.77 6.22
C PRO A 255 -22.72 -5.37 4.83
N SER A 256 -23.09 -4.62 3.78
CA SER A 256 -22.87 -5.04 2.39
C SER A 256 -21.41 -4.87 2.01
N VAL A 257 -20.96 -5.65 0.99
CA VAL A 257 -19.61 -5.48 0.41
C VAL A 257 -19.43 -4.05 -0.11
N ASP A 258 -20.48 -3.45 -0.68
CA ASP A 258 -20.46 -2.08 -1.20
C ASP A 258 -20.21 -1.06 -0.08
N ALA A 259 -20.91 -1.17 1.05
CA ALA A 259 -20.74 -0.30 2.20
C ALA A 259 -19.29 -0.36 2.73
N VAL A 260 -18.73 -1.55 2.85
CA VAL A 260 -17.33 -1.73 3.30
C VAL A 260 -16.33 -1.17 2.30
N VAL A 261 -16.53 -1.39 0.99
CA VAL A 261 -15.66 -0.82 -0.05
C VAL A 261 -15.72 0.70 -0.05
N ARG A 262 -16.90 1.29 0.17
CA ARG A 262 -17.06 2.75 0.30
C ARG A 262 -16.26 3.29 1.50
N GLN A 263 -16.32 2.62 2.65
CA GLN A 263 -15.52 2.99 3.83
C GLN A 263 -14.01 2.86 3.57
N ILE A 264 -13.57 1.81 2.88
CA ILE A 264 -12.17 1.66 2.46
C ILE A 264 -11.75 2.83 1.57
N ASN A 265 -12.56 3.21 0.57
CA ASN A 265 -12.27 4.36 -0.29
C ASN A 265 -12.20 5.66 0.51
N GLN A 266 -13.13 5.92 1.42
CA GLN A 266 -13.11 7.11 2.30
C GLN A 266 -11.84 7.13 3.17
N SER A 267 -11.43 5.99 3.69
CA SER A 267 -10.17 5.89 4.44
C SER A 267 -8.95 6.19 3.57
N VAL A 268 -8.93 5.70 2.33
CA VAL A 268 -7.87 6.02 1.36
C VAL A 268 -7.88 7.51 1.00
N GLU A 269 -9.05 8.11 0.78
CA GLU A 269 -9.18 9.55 0.57
C GLU A 269 -8.58 10.35 1.73
N ALA A 270 -8.88 9.95 2.97
CA ALA A 270 -8.32 10.58 4.17
C ALA A 270 -6.78 10.44 4.23
N MET A 271 -6.21 9.27 3.87
CA MET A 271 -4.77 9.09 3.78
C MET A 271 -4.15 10.02 2.73
N VAL A 272 -4.79 10.15 1.56
CA VAL A 272 -4.32 11.01 0.46
C VAL A 272 -4.37 12.48 0.89
N LEU A 273 -5.47 12.92 1.51
CA LEU A 273 -5.65 14.31 1.96
C LEU A 273 -4.71 14.68 3.11
N ARG A 274 -4.28 13.69 3.91
CA ARG A 274 -3.30 13.90 4.98
C ARG A 274 -1.93 14.33 4.43
N ASN A 275 -1.51 13.76 3.30
CA ASN A 275 -0.25 14.11 2.65
C ASN A 275 -0.35 13.99 1.12
N PRO A 276 -1.07 14.90 0.46
CA PRO A 276 -1.30 14.83 -0.98
C PRO A 276 -0.01 14.95 -1.80
N GLY A 277 1.04 15.53 -1.22
CA GLY A 277 2.37 15.59 -1.83
C GLY A 277 3.08 14.25 -1.98
N GLN A 278 2.54 13.15 -1.43
CA GLN A 278 3.15 11.82 -1.51
C GLN A 278 2.25 10.74 -2.11
N TYR A 279 1.09 11.09 -2.69
CA TYR A 279 0.23 10.12 -3.36
C TYR A 279 0.62 9.92 -4.83
N LEU A 280 0.42 8.72 -5.35
CA LEU A 280 0.77 8.37 -6.74
C LEU A 280 -0.31 8.86 -7.74
N TRP A 281 -0.48 10.18 -7.88
CA TRP A 281 -1.50 10.83 -8.70
C TRP A 281 -1.45 10.45 -10.19
N GLY A 282 -0.31 10.02 -10.70
CA GLY A 282 -0.15 9.62 -12.12
C GLY A 282 -0.82 8.31 -12.49
N TYR A 283 -1.34 7.52 -11.52
CA TYR A 283 -2.09 6.31 -11.80
C TYR A 283 -3.48 6.63 -12.35
N ASN A 284 -3.93 5.88 -13.38
CA ASN A 284 -5.28 6.08 -13.94
C ASN A 284 -6.34 5.38 -13.06
N ARG A 285 -6.75 6.05 -11.98
CA ARG A 285 -7.67 5.50 -10.97
C ARG A 285 -9.09 5.29 -11.51
N TYR A 286 -9.50 6.07 -12.49
CA TYR A 286 -10.86 6.07 -13.06
C TYR A 286 -10.96 5.35 -14.42
N LYS A 287 -9.96 4.52 -14.74
CA LYS A 287 -10.02 3.72 -15.96
C LYS A 287 -11.06 2.62 -15.85
N THR A 288 -11.65 2.22 -17.01
CA THR A 288 -12.45 1.01 -17.11
C THR A 288 -11.58 -0.22 -16.82
N PRO A 289 -12.08 -1.19 -16.02
CA PRO A 289 -11.37 -2.46 -15.82
C PRO A 289 -11.18 -3.15 -17.17
N ARG A 290 -10.09 -3.89 -17.32
CA ARG A 290 -9.87 -4.72 -18.50
C ARG A 290 -10.44 -6.11 -18.21
N ALA A 291 -11.05 -6.75 -19.23
CA ALA A 291 -11.37 -8.17 -19.20
C ALA A 291 -10.11 -8.93 -18.79
N GLY A 292 -10.24 -9.83 -17.81
CA GLY A 292 -9.12 -10.28 -17.02
C GLY A 292 -8.00 -10.95 -17.81
N ASP A 293 -6.79 -10.51 -17.56
CA ASP A 293 -5.64 -11.38 -17.49
C ASP A 293 -5.82 -12.22 -16.19
N THR A 294 -6.58 -13.31 -16.25
CA THR A 294 -6.73 -14.31 -15.18
C THR A 294 -5.49 -15.19 -15.10
#